data_f6675196b26c0d2c435e46138c698392
#
_entry.id   f6675196b26c0d2c435e46138c698392
#
_cell.length_a   1.000
_cell.length_b   1.000
_cell.length_c   1.000
_cell.angle_alpha   90.00
_cell.angle_beta   90.00
_cell.angle_gamma   90.00
#
_symmetry.space_group_name_H-M   'P 1'
#
loop_
_entity.id
_entity.type
_entity.pdbx_description
1 polymer ?
#
loop_
_entity_poly.entity_id
_entity_poly.type
_entity_poly.pdbx_seq_one_letter_code
_entity_poly.pdbx_strand_id
1 'polypeptide(L)'
;MEGLEKHLPGQVKKFIADHKINFYTIDGVKIGIETGMGPTRINTILQSAFFELTGIIPAEKANELMKAAAKATYGRKGEDVVMKNWAAIDAGAKGVHKVEVPASWANCEDEGLDYKVVTEGRKEVVDFVNNIQTKVSAQEGNTLPVSAFKDYVDGTTPSGTSAYE
;
A
#
# COMPACT_ATOMS: atom_id res chain seq x y z
N MET A 1 15.20 1.31 9.49
CA MET A 1 15.18 2.76 9.77
C MET A 1 15.66 3.57 8.57
N GLU A 2 16.87 3.33 8.04
CA GLU A 2 17.42 4.14 6.93
C GLU A 2 16.50 4.24 5.70
N GLY A 3 15.83 3.15 5.31
CA GLY A 3 14.85 3.19 4.23
C GLY A 3 13.61 4.05 4.52
N LEU A 4 13.10 4.00 5.75
CA LEU A 4 11.95 4.82 6.18
C LEU A 4 12.30 6.32 6.21
N GLU A 5 13.49 6.64 6.67
CA GLU A 5 14.01 8.02 6.71
C GLU A 5 14.01 8.68 5.33
N LYS A 6 14.34 7.91 4.28
CA LYS A 6 14.45 8.41 2.90
C LYS A 6 13.11 8.46 2.16
N HIS A 7 12.18 7.57 2.50
CA HIS A 7 10.97 7.38 1.70
C HIS A 7 9.69 7.97 2.33
N LEU A 8 9.70 8.24 3.63
CA LEU A 8 8.56 8.90 4.26
C LEU A 8 8.65 10.42 4.10
N PRO A 9 7.59 11.07 3.57
CA PRO A 9 7.51 12.52 3.50
C PRO A 9 7.64 13.18 4.89
N GLY A 10 8.22 14.37 4.94
CA GLY A 10 8.45 15.09 6.19
C GLY A 10 7.16 15.32 7.00
N GLN A 11 6.08 15.72 6.33
CA GLN A 11 4.76 15.88 6.96
C GLN A 11 4.23 14.60 7.60
N VAL A 12 4.46 13.41 6.98
CA VAL A 12 4.02 12.12 7.54
C VAL A 12 4.84 11.77 8.77
N LYS A 13 6.15 11.96 8.73
CA LYS A 13 7.04 11.78 9.88
C LYS A 13 6.60 12.64 11.07
N LYS A 14 6.39 13.94 10.79
CA LYS A 14 5.94 14.90 11.79
C LYS A 14 4.59 14.51 12.37
N PHE A 15 3.63 14.15 11.55
CA PHE A 15 2.31 13.70 12.00
C PHE A 15 2.38 12.48 12.93
N ILE A 16 3.19 11.48 12.56
CA ILE A 16 3.39 10.27 13.39
C ILE A 16 3.98 10.64 14.74
N ALA A 17 4.99 11.54 14.78
CA ALA A 17 5.66 11.95 16.00
C ALA A 17 4.76 12.82 16.90
N ASP A 18 4.12 13.84 16.34
CA ASP A 18 3.28 14.79 17.09
C ASP A 18 2.05 14.09 17.72
N HIS A 19 1.47 13.13 17.02
CA HIS A 19 0.30 12.38 17.51
C HIS A 19 0.67 11.10 18.26
N LYS A 20 1.98 10.84 18.48
CA LYS A 20 2.47 9.63 19.18
C LYS A 20 1.88 8.33 18.62
N ILE A 21 1.81 8.23 17.30
CA ILE A 21 1.22 7.09 16.62
C ILE A 21 2.09 5.86 16.81
N ASN A 22 1.49 4.73 17.16
CA ASN A 22 2.16 3.45 17.13
C ASN A 22 2.38 3.05 15.68
N PHE A 23 3.62 3.12 15.23
CA PHE A 23 4.00 2.84 13.86
C PHE A 23 4.63 1.45 13.75
N TYR A 24 4.15 0.67 12.77
CA TYR A 24 4.61 -0.69 12.53
C TYR A 24 4.93 -0.88 11.06
N THR A 25 5.87 -1.78 10.78
CA THR A 25 6.21 -2.19 9.42
C THR A 25 6.16 -3.71 9.28
N ILE A 26 5.91 -4.17 8.06
CA ILE A 26 5.95 -5.57 7.67
C ILE A 26 6.48 -5.69 6.25
N ASP A 27 7.43 -6.60 6.02
CA ASP A 27 7.89 -6.94 4.67
C ASP A 27 6.99 -8.03 4.06
N GLY A 28 5.81 -7.62 3.61
CA GLY A 28 4.83 -8.53 3.03
C GLY A 28 5.33 -9.20 1.74
N VAL A 29 6.16 -8.52 0.97
CA VAL A 29 6.74 -9.05 -0.28
C VAL A 29 7.71 -10.20 0.02
N LYS A 30 8.62 -9.99 0.96
CA LYS A 30 9.57 -11.02 1.42
C LYS A 30 8.82 -12.24 1.96
N ILE A 31 7.87 -12.03 2.87
CA ILE A 31 7.04 -13.11 3.43
C ILE A 31 6.27 -13.85 2.32
N GLY A 32 5.72 -13.13 1.35
CA GLY A 32 5.02 -13.74 0.23
C GLY A 32 5.92 -14.66 -0.61
N ILE A 33 7.16 -14.25 -0.85
CA ILE A 33 8.16 -15.06 -1.57
C ILE A 33 8.53 -16.29 -0.75
N GLU A 34 8.88 -16.11 0.52
CA GLU A 34 9.34 -17.19 1.43
C GLU A 34 8.25 -18.24 1.68
N THR A 35 6.99 -17.86 1.69
CA THR A 35 5.85 -18.78 1.87
C THR A 35 5.33 -19.39 0.57
N GLY A 36 5.93 -19.04 -0.58
CA GLY A 36 5.53 -19.52 -1.90
C GLY A 36 4.25 -18.90 -2.46
N MET A 37 3.76 -17.80 -1.85
CA MET A 37 2.63 -17.01 -2.38
C MET A 37 3.04 -16.10 -3.53
N GLY A 38 4.32 -15.76 -3.60
CA GLY A 38 4.88 -14.79 -4.54
C GLY A 38 4.76 -13.34 -4.07
N PRO A 39 5.39 -12.40 -4.80
CA PRO A 39 5.56 -11.03 -4.34
C PRO A 39 4.28 -10.18 -4.37
N THR A 40 3.25 -10.61 -5.07
CA THR A 40 2.02 -9.81 -5.28
C THR A 40 0.83 -10.25 -4.42
N ARG A 41 0.87 -11.44 -3.83
CA ARG A 41 -0.24 -11.98 -3.03
C ARG A 41 -0.02 -11.75 -1.54
N ILE A 42 0.04 -10.48 -1.16
CA ILE A 42 0.36 -10.07 0.21
C ILE A 42 -0.87 -9.75 1.07
N ASN A 43 -2.08 -9.73 0.49
CA ASN A 43 -3.30 -9.37 1.18
C ASN A 43 -3.58 -10.21 2.43
N THR A 44 -3.43 -11.52 2.34
CA THR A 44 -3.63 -12.45 3.48
C THR A 44 -2.59 -12.23 4.58
N ILE A 45 -1.35 -11.91 4.19
CA ILE A 45 -0.25 -11.57 5.12
C ILE A 45 -0.61 -10.30 5.89
N LEU A 46 -1.03 -9.24 5.18
CA LEU A 46 -1.39 -7.97 5.80
C LEU A 46 -2.65 -8.09 6.67
N GLN A 47 -3.63 -8.90 6.26
CA GLN A 47 -4.82 -9.17 7.06
C GLN A 47 -4.47 -9.88 8.38
N SER A 48 -3.56 -10.84 8.35
CA SER A 48 -3.09 -11.52 9.56
C SER A 48 -2.36 -10.56 10.50
N ALA A 49 -1.48 -9.71 9.95
CA ALA A 49 -0.81 -8.65 10.69
C ALA A 49 -1.80 -7.66 11.34
N PHE A 50 -2.86 -7.30 10.61
CA PHE A 50 -3.91 -6.42 11.13
C PHE A 50 -4.61 -7.01 12.36
N PHE A 51 -5.02 -8.27 12.30
CA PHE A 51 -5.68 -8.90 13.44
C PHE A 51 -4.75 -9.07 14.65
N GLU A 52 -3.47 -9.37 14.40
CA GLU A 52 -2.46 -9.46 15.46
C GLU A 52 -2.29 -8.11 16.18
N LEU A 53 -2.21 -7.00 15.43
CA LEU A 53 -1.99 -5.68 15.99
C LEU A 53 -3.21 -5.09 16.69
N THR A 54 -4.41 -5.30 16.12
CA THR A 54 -5.61 -4.60 16.60
C THR A 54 -6.31 -5.30 17.74
N GLY A 55 -6.17 -6.62 17.84
CA GLY A 55 -6.86 -7.42 18.86
C GLY A 55 -8.38 -7.35 18.81
N ILE A 56 -8.99 -6.87 17.71
CA ILE A 56 -10.45 -6.81 17.52
C ILE A 56 -11.08 -8.18 17.68
N ILE A 57 -10.35 -9.22 17.26
CA ILE A 57 -10.64 -10.61 17.52
C ILE A 57 -9.38 -11.19 18.19
N PRO A 58 -9.49 -12.09 19.18
CA PRO A 58 -8.32 -12.77 19.73
C PRO A 58 -7.47 -13.36 18.60
N ALA A 59 -6.15 -13.13 18.65
CA ALA A 59 -5.25 -13.46 17.53
C ALA A 59 -5.31 -14.93 17.12
N GLU A 60 -5.38 -15.85 18.10
CA GLU A 60 -5.55 -17.28 17.85
C GLU A 60 -6.85 -17.58 17.09
N LYS A 61 -7.95 -16.94 17.50
CA LYS A 61 -9.24 -17.10 16.84
C LYS A 61 -9.26 -16.55 15.42
N ALA A 62 -8.63 -15.39 15.22
CA ALA A 62 -8.45 -14.80 13.89
C ALA A 62 -7.66 -15.73 12.98
N ASN A 63 -6.56 -16.31 13.47
CA ASN A 63 -5.73 -17.27 12.74
C ASN A 63 -6.54 -18.51 12.31
N GLU A 64 -7.29 -19.12 13.23
CA GLU A 64 -8.18 -20.25 12.92
C GLU A 64 -9.19 -19.92 11.83
N LEU A 65 -9.89 -18.78 11.96
CA LEU A 65 -10.91 -18.35 11.00
C LEU A 65 -10.31 -18.07 9.61
N MET A 66 -9.16 -17.41 9.58
CA MET A 66 -8.45 -17.13 8.32
C MET A 66 -8.00 -18.42 7.63
N LYS A 67 -7.46 -19.38 8.38
CA LYS A 67 -7.07 -20.70 7.85
C LYS A 67 -8.27 -21.50 7.33
N ALA A 68 -9.39 -21.46 8.05
CA ALA A 68 -10.62 -22.09 7.61
C ALA A 68 -11.16 -21.46 6.31
N ALA A 69 -11.16 -20.13 6.21
CA ALA A 69 -11.57 -19.41 5.03
C ALA A 69 -10.65 -19.71 3.84
N ALA A 70 -9.33 -19.74 4.04
CA ALA A 70 -8.36 -20.12 3.02
C ALA A 70 -8.61 -21.53 2.49
N LYS A 71 -8.88 -22.49 3.38
CA LYS A 71 -9.23 -23.87 3.01
C LYS A 71 -10.52 -23.94 2.21
N ALA A 72 -11.56 -23.22 2.64
CA ALA A 72 -12.84 -23.16 1.91
C ALA A 72 -12.68 -22.57 0.51
N THR A 73 -11.89 -21.53 0.37
CA THR A 73 -11.70 -20.80 -0.90
C THR A 73 -10.77 -21.56 -1.85
N TYR A 74 -9.68 -22.09 -1.35
CA TYR A 74 -8.61 -22.65 -2.17
C TYR A 74 -8.51 -24.17 -2.16
N GLY A 75 -9.30 -24.88 -1.34
CA GLY A 75 -9.23 -26.34 -1.24
C GLY A 75 -9.39 -27.09 -2.57
N ARG A 76 -10.22 -26.56 -3.49
CA ARG A 76 -10.39 -27.11 -4.83
C ARG A 76 -9.16 -26.93 -5.75
N LYS A 77 -8.23 -26.04 -5.41
CA LYS A 77 -7.00 -25.78 -6.17
C LYS A 77 -5.84 -26.67 -5.77
N GLY A 78 -6.04 -27.50 -4.74
CA GLY A 78 -5.05 -28.44 -4.21
C GLY A 78 -4.56 -28.06 -2.82
N GLU A 79 -4.12 -29.06 -2.10
CA GLU A 79 -3.66 -28.92 -0.70
C GLU A 79 -2.41 -28.05 -0.58
N ASP A 80 -1.51 -28.11 -1.55
CA ASP A 80 -0.31 -27.26 -1.63
C ASP A 80 -0.65 -25.76 -1.57
N VAL A 81 -1.70 -25.35 -2.31
CA VAL A 81 -2.17 -23.96 -2.30
C VAL A 81 -2.71 -23.55 -0.92
N VAL A 82 -3.44 -24.43 -0.26
CA VAL A 82 -3.96 -24.22 1.09
C VAL A 82 -2.82 -24.07 2.09
N MET A 83 -1.82 -24.95 2.04
CA MET A 83 -0.66 -24.92 2.93
C MET A 83 0.17 -23.64 2.77
N LYS A 84 0.39 -23.17 1.55
CA LYS A 84 1.06 -21.88 1.29
C LYS A 84 0.28 -20.70 1.90
N ASN A 85 -1.05 -20.68 1.78
CA ASN A 85 -1.88 -19.67 2.42
C ASN A 85 -1.79 -19.73 3.95
N TRP A 86 -1.80 -20.92 4.54
CA TRP A 86 -1.65 -21.09 5.98
C TRP A 86 -0.29 -20.61 6.48
N ALA A 87 0.78 -20.97 5.77
CA ALA A 87 2.12 -20.48 6.08
C ALA A 87 2.21 -18.93 6.01
N ALA A 88 1.56 -18.32 5.00
CA ALA A 88 1.50 -16.88 4.86
C ALA A 88 0.72 -16.20 6.00
N ILE A 89 -0.39 -16.79 6.46
CA ILE A 89 -1.14 -16.31 7.62
C ILE A 89 -0.27 -16.33 8.88
N ASP A 90 0.40 -17.45 9.16
CA ASP A 90 1.26 -17.58 10.34
C ASP A 90 2.46 -16.63 10.30
N ALA A 91 3.06 -16.47 9.13
CA ALA A 91 4.19 -15.57 8.93
C ALA A 91 3.79 -14.09 9.01
N GLY A 92 2.58 -13.74 8.54
CA GLY A 92 2.05 -12.39 8.61
C GLY A 92 1.84 -11.91 10.04
N ALA A 93 1.27 -12.75 10.91
CA ALA A 93 1.10 -12.43 12.32
C ALA A 93 2.44 -12.17 13.03
N LYS A 94 3.49 -12.92 12.68
CA LYS A 94 4.81 -12.83 13.30
C LYS A 94 5.73 -11.79 12.64
N GLY A 95 5.42 -11.36 11.43
CA GLY A 95 6.28 -10.50 10.61
C GLY A 95 6.16 -9.01 10.91
N VAL A 96 5.38 -8.64 11.91
CA VAL A 96 5.16 -7.24 12.29
C VAL A 96 6.28 -6.73 13.18
N HIS A 97 6.82 -5.57 12.84
CA HIS A 97 7.87 -4.91 13.60
C HIS A 97 7.42 -3.52 14.04
N LYS A 98 7.45 -3.26 15.36
CA LYS A 98 7.23 -1.92 15.88
C LYS A 98 8.43 -1.04 15.55
N VAL A 99 8.15 0.14 15.03
CA VAL A 99 9.17 1.15 14.73
C VAL A 99 9.26 2.13 15.90
N GLU A 100 10.45 2.26 16.46
CA GLU A 100 10.74 3.34 17.41
C GLU A 100 10.83 4.65 16.63
N VAL A 101 9.83 5.51 16.84
CA VAL A 101 9.71 6.80 16.14
C VAL A 101 10.79 7.75 16.68
N PRO A 102 11.73 8.22 15.83
CA PRO A 102 12.76 9.14 16.28
C PRO A 102 12.17 10.49 16.70
N ALA A 103 12.68 11.06 17.79
CA ALA A 103 12.26 12.38 18.24
C ALA A 103 12.53 13.49 17.19
N SER A 104 13.50 13.28 16.31
CA SER A 104 13.81 14.18 15.18
C SER A 104 12.66 14.35 14.20
N TRP A 105 11.76 13.35 14.09
CA TRP A 105 10.63 13.42 13.18
C TRP A 105 9.65 14.55 13.52
N ALA A 106 9.54 14.95 14.77
CA ALA A 106 8.73 16.11 15.17
C ALA A 106 9.19 17.44 14.55
N ASN A 107 10.45 17.52 14.14
CA ASN A 107 11.04 18.71 13.53
C ASN A 107 11.14 18.63 12.00
N CYS A 108 10.57 17.60 11.37
CA CYS A 108 10.54 17.49 9.92
C CYS A 108 9.64 18.57 9.32
N GLU A 109 10.10 19.19 8.24
CA GLU A 109 9.32 20.15 7.48
C GLU A 109 8.46 19.44 6.43
N ASP A 110 7.37 20.09 6.04
CA ASP A 110 6.55 19.65 4.91
C ASP A 110 7.24 20.11 3.62
N GLU A 111 7.83 19.16 2.91
CA GLU A 111 8.49 19.42 1.62
C GLU A 111 7.48 19.52 0.46
N GLY A 112 6.19 19.35 0.76
CA GLY A 112 5.13 19.27 -0.25
C GLY A 112 5.15 17.95 -1.01
N LEU A 113 4.28 17.85 -2.03
CA LEU A 113 4.26 16.72 -2.94
C LEU A 113 5.10 17.05 -4.17
N ASP A 114 6.20 16.31 -4.34
CA ASP A 114 7.01 16.40 -5.55
C ASP A 114 6.39 15.51 -6.63
N TYR A 115 5.64 16.13 -7.53
CA TYR A 115 5.05 15.43 -8.67
C TYR A 115 6.10 15.22 -9.76
N LYS A 116 6.32 13.96 -10.10
CA LYS A 116 7.16 13.63 -11.26
C LYS A 116 6.50 14.15 -12.52
N VAL A 117 7.09 15.17 -13.13
CA VAL A 117 6.63 15.75 -14.40
C VAL A 117 7.09 14.86 -15.55
N VAL A 118 6.15 14.42 -16.37
CA VAL A 118 6.43 13.70 -17.62
C VAL A 118 6.73 14.71 -18.73
N THR A 119 7.86 14.55 -19.39
CA THR A 119 8.33 15.47 -20.46
C THR A 119 8.37 14.83 -21.85
N GLU A 120 8.35 13.50 -21.93
CA GLU A 120 8.47 12.74 -23.16
C GLU A 120 7.20 11.92 -23.43
N GLY A 121 6.82 11.84 -24.70
CA GLY A 121 5.65 11.08 -25.14
C GLY A 121 4.75 11.88 -26.08
N ARG A 122 3.62 11.30 -26.48
CA ARG A 122 2.61 12.01 -27.28
C ARG A 122 2.01 13.15 -26.44
N LYS A 123 1.85 14.30 -27.06
CA LYS A 123 1.41 15.53 -26.35
C LYS A 123 0.13 15.32 -25.53
N GLU A 124 -0.88 14.70 -26.11
CA GLU A 124 -2.16 14.46 -25.47
C GLU A 124 -2.05 13.53 -24.23
N VAL A 125 -1.09 12.59 -24.25
CA VAL A 125 -0.81 11.71 -23.12
C VAL A 125 -0.08 12.46 -22.02
N VAL A 126 0.96 13.21 -22.39
CA VAL A 126 1.76 14.02 -21.45
C VAL A 126 0.88 15.07 -20.76
N ASP A 127 0.03 15.75 -21.51
CA ASP A 127 -0.90 16.76 -20.97
C ASP A 127 -1.89 16.13 -19.99
N PHE A 128 -2.47 14.99 -20.34
CA PHE A 128 -3.41 14.28 -19.45
C PHE A 128 -2.72 13.80 -18.16
N VAL A 129 -1.55 13.17 -18.30
CA VAL A 129 -0.79 12.66 -17.15
C VAL A 129 -0.43 13.78 -16.18
N ASN A 130 0.18 14.84 -16.67
CA ASN A 130 0.64 15.95 -15.81
C ASN A 130 -0.51 16.75 -15.18
N ASN A 131 -1.59 16.98 -15.93
CA ASN A 131 -2.66 17.86 -15.48
C ASN A 131 -3.76 17.15 -14.69
N ILE A 132 -3.96 15.86 -14.92
CA ILE A 132 -5.08 15.10 -14.33
C ILE A 132 -4.58 13.87 -13.59
N GLN A 133 -3.96 12.90 -14.30
CA GLN A 133 -3.65 11.58 -13.74
C GLN A 133 -2.76 11.67 -12.50
N THR A 134 -1.71 12.48 -12.53
CA THR A 134 -0.78 12.63 -11.40
C THR A 134 -1.50 13.11 -10.14
N LYS A 135 -2.40 14.10 -10.25
CA LYS A 135 -3.20 14.59 -9.11
C LYS A 135 -4.20 13.57 -8.60
N VAL A 136 -4.85 12.85 -9.53
CA VAL A 136 -5.79 11.78 -9.15
C VAL A 136 -5.06 10.64 -8.43
N SER A 137 -3.89 10.24 -8.93
CA SER A 137 -3.04 9.20 -8.31
C SER A 137 -2.54 9.62 -6.92
N ALA A 138 -2.27 10.91 -6.73
CA ALA A 138 -1.91 11.48 -5.43
C ALA A 138 -3.12 11.70 -4.49
N GLN A 139 -4.33 11.26 -4.87
CA GLN A 139 -5.58 11.46 -4.15
C GLN A 139 -5.99 12.94 -3.99
N GLU A 140 -5.48 13.81 -4.85
CA GLU A 140 -5.80 15.24 -4.90
C GLU A 140 -6.79 15.59 -6.02
N GLY A 141 -7.48 14.61 -6.58
CA GLY A 141 -8.47 14.82 -7.65
C GLY A 141 -9.54 15.86 -7.31
N ASN A 142 -9.88 16.04 -6.04
CA ASN A 142 -10.83 17.05 -5.57
C ASN A 142 -10.33 18.51 -5.78
N THR A 143 -9.05 18.72 -6.03
CA THR A 143 -8.48 20.04 -6.33
C THR A 143 -8.66 20.43 -7.79
N LEU A 144 -9.02 19.46 -8.65
CA LEU A 144 -9.21 19.69 -10.08
C LEU A 144 -10.56 20.37 -10.34
N PRO A 145 -10.56 21.47 -11.12
CA PRO A 145 -11.82 22.06 -11.55
C PRO A 145 -12.50 21.15 -12.58
N VAL A 146 -13.83 21.19 -12.64
CA VAL A 146 -14.61 20.42 -13.63
C VAL A 146 -14.13 20.68 -15.07
N SER A 147 -13.69 21.91 -15.36
CA SER A 147 -13.15 22.29 -16.67
C SER A 147 -11.85 21.54 -17.06
N ALA A 148 -11.14 20.93 -16.12
CA ALA A 148 -9.99 20.09 -16.44
C ALA A 148 -10.37 18.88 -17.30
N PHE A 149 -11.64 18.44 -17.22
CA PHE A 149 -12.17 17.27 -17.93
C PHE A 149 -12.94 17.62 -19.21
N LYS A 150 -12.93 18.89 -19.66
CA LYS A 150 -13.71 19.36 -20.82
C LYS A 150 -13.44 18.57 -22.11
N ASP A 151 -12.21 18.07 -22.27
CA ASP A 151 -11.80 17.33 -23.46
C ASP A 151 -11.99 15.79 -23.30
N TYR A 152 -12.55 15.37 -22.16
CA TYR A 152 -12.75 13.95 -21.75
C TYR A 152 -14.18 13.71 -21.25
N VAL A 153 -15.16 14.39 -21.85
CA VAL A 153 -16.57 14.38 -21.40
C VAL A 153 -17.26 13.01 -21.50
N ASP A 154 -16.73 12.12 -22.33
CA ASP A 154 -17.20 10.74 -22.50
C ASP A 154 -16.49 9.75 -21.53
N GLY A 155 -15.59 10.24 -20.70
CA GLY A 155 -14.83 9.43 -19.74
C GLY A 155 -13.66 8.64 -20.35
N THR A 156 -13.37 8.82 -21.65
CA THR A 156 -12.20 8.20 -22.28
C THR A 156 -10.91 8.96 -21.92
N THR A 157 -9.83 8.23 -21.76
CA THR A 157 -8.49 8.78 -21.53
C THR A 157 -7.60 8.51 -22.73
N PRO A 158 -6.56 9.32 -22.96
CA PRO A 158 -5.61 9.05 -24.05
C PRO A 158 -4.97 7.67 -23.91
N SER A 159 -4.93 6.91 -24.99
CA SER A 159 -4.32 5.58 -25.00
C SER A 159 -2.82 5.67 -24.64
N GLY A 160 -2.37 4.82 -23.70
CA GLY A 160 -0.98 4.76 -23.26
C GLY A 160 -0.71 5.48 -21.93
N THR A 161 -1.72 6.04 -21.28
CA THR A 161 -1.56 6.69 -19.95
C THR A 161 -1.13 5.72 -18.85
N SER A 162 -1.48 4.44 -18.95
CA SER A 162 -1.08 3.40 -17.97
C SER A 162 0.44 3.14 -17.91
N ALA A 163 1.20 3.61 -18.87
CA ALA A 163 2.67 3.55 -18.80
C ALA A 163 3.27 4.51 -17.74
N TYR A 164 2.46 5.40 -17.20
CA TYR A 164 2.86 6.45 -16.24
C TYR A 164 2.22 6.28 -14.85
N GLU A 165 1.71 5.10 -14.56
CA GLU A 165 1.16 4.73 -13.26
C GLU A 165 2.25 4.32 -12.25
#